data_e939b07ecb0b679f798e7d1876048955
#
_entry.id   e939b07ecb0b679f798e7d1876048955
#
_cell.length_a   1.000
_cell.length_b   1.000
_cell.length_c   1.000
_cell.angle_alpha   90.00
_cell.angle_beta   90.00
_cell.angle_gamma   90.00
#
_symmetry.space_group_name_H-M   'P 1'
#
loop_
_entity.id
_entity.type
_entity.pdbx_description
1 polymer ?
#
loop_
_entity_poly.entity_id
_entity_poly.type
_entity_poly.pdbx_seq_one_letter_code
_entity_poly.pdbx_strand_id
1 'polypeptide(L)'
;MGVAVVSKASEKHKQELLEWAGQQLAKVSSSVSLPLSMQALDGDAGFRHYFRLNTQPTLLAVFAPPEEEDSHAFVAISRYLREQGVNTPEIVAADFGRGFLLVEDFGDRLFYQEMITDPGQAGKLYGEAMMSLMRLQQCPVVTIPAAEGDGMHTLPHYTQARLREEMSLFHQWFIPQLLGYSLSDDERSLLDSLYLQLEGAALQQPQVWVHRDYHSRNLIVCPDQPPGVIDFQDAVRGPITYDLVSLLRDCYLRWPTKQVREWALAYGDMAVDSGLMAPVTQKGFLRWFDWMGLQRHLKVLGIFARLWLRDGKAGYLKDLPLVIRYTLEVAEGYPEFADFTYWFREKLLPLCEQQDWYNDYQTAGE
;
A
#
# COMPACT_ATOMS: atom_id res chain seq x y z
N MET A 1 19.39 -2.33 -22.22
CA MET A 1 20.57 -2.17 -21.38
C MET A 1 20.47 -0.82 -20.68
N GLY A 2 20.53 -0.80 -19.38
CA GLY A 2 20.40 0.35 -18.50
C GLY A 2 19.71 -0.09 -17.22
N VAL A 3 20.42 -0.85 -16.38
CA VAL A 3 20.01 -1.12 -15.01
C VAL A 3 20.00 0.25 -14.33
N ALA A 4 18.81 0.78 -14.03
CA ALA A 4 18.69 1.91 -13.14
C ALA A 4 19.19 1.46 -11.77
N VAL A 5 20.43 1.80 -11.46
CA VAL A 5 21.00 1.65 -10.13
C VAL A 5 20.17 2.56 -9.23
N VAL A 6 19.35 1.98 -8.36
CA VAL A 6 18.76 2.70 -7.23
C VAL A 6 19.96 3.38 -6.53
N SER A 7 20.02 4.71 -6.60
CA SER A 7 21.16 5.45 -6.08
C SER A 7 21.17 5.26 -4.57
N LYS A 8 22.08 4.44 -4.07
CA LYS A 8 22.38 4.41 -2.63
C LYS A 8 22.77 5.82 -2.22
N ALA A 9 22.21 6.31 -1.10
CA ALA A 9 22.62 7.58 -0.53
C ALA A 9 24.17 7.60 -0.46
N SER A 10 24.77 8.61 -1.09
CA SER A 10 26.24 8.70 -1.07
C SER A 10 26.75 8.87 0.34
N GLU A 11 27.96 8.46 0.64
CA GLU A 11 28.58 8.66 1.97
C GLU A 11 28.57 10.13 2.39
N LYS A 12 28.64 11.04 1.42
CA LYS A 12 28.49 12.49 1.65
C LYS A 12 27.10 12.83 2.18
N HIS A 13 26.03 12.34 1.53
CA HIS A 13 24.65 12.59 1.98
C HIS A 13 24.40 12.00 3.39
N LYS A 14 24.97 10.84 3.69
CA LYS A 14 24.85 10.24 5.03
C LYS A 14 25.51 11.11 6.09
N GLN A 15 26.72 11.60 5.82
CA GLN A 15 27.43 12.48 6.74
C GLN A 15 26.67 13.80 6.98
N GLU A 16 26.20 14.43 5.91
CA GLU A 16 25.41 15.67 5.98
C GLU A 16 24.08 15.46 6.75
N LEU A 17 23.40 14.32 6.52
CA LEU A 17 22.18 13.94 7.23
C LEU A 17 22.44 13.74 8.73
N LEU A 18 23.52 13.05 9.09
CA LEU A 18 23.87 12.82 10.51
C LEU A 18 24.21 14.13 11.24
N GLU A 19 24.98 15.02 10.61
CA GLU A 19 25.30 16.33 11.16
C GLU A 19 24.05 17.20 11.34
N TRP A 20 23.17 17.21 10.33
CA TRP A 20 21.90 17.93 10.41
C TRP A 20 20.99 17.37 11.51
N ALA A 21 20.84 16.05 11.60
CA ALA A 21 20.04 15.41 12.66
C ALA A 21 20.57 15.78 14.04
N GLY A 22 21.89 15.77 14.24
CA GLY A 22 22.51 16.22 15.49
C GLY A 22 22.20 17.66 15.84
N GLN A 23 22.21 18.57 14.86
CA GLN A 23 21.83 19.98 15.05
C GLN A 23 20.36 20.14 15.42
N GLN A 24 19.42 19.36 14.82
CA GLN A 24 18.01 19.43 15.18
C GLN A 24 17.76 18.88 16.59
N LEU A 25 18.36 17.75 16.92
CA LEU A 25 18.24 17.14 18.25
C LEU A 25 18.74 18.07 19.37
N ALA A 26 19.84 18.78 19.14
CA ALA A 26 20.35 19.77 20.11
C ALA A 26 19.37 20.94 20.37
N LYS A 27 18.43 21.22 19.48
CA LYS A 27 17.40 22.24 19.68
C LYS A 27 16.22 21.73 20.52
N VAL A 28 15.92 20.42 20.44
CA VAL A 28 14.73 19.81 21.06
C VAL A 28 15.06 19.22 22.44
N SER A 29 16.29 18.73 22.64
CA SER A 29 16.69 18.09 23.90
C SER A 29 18.14 18.43 24.26
N SER A 30 18.36 18.84 25.50
CA SER A 30 19.71 19.07 26.06
C SER A 30 20.45 17.79 26.45
N SER A 31 19.87 16.60 26.25
CA SER A 31 20.40 15.31 26.72
C SER A 31 20.67 14.31 25.62
N VAL A 32 21.12 14.76 24.43
CA VAL A 32 21.56 13.83 23.38
C VAL A 32 22.88 13.21 23.78
N SER A 33 22.92 11.88 23.94
CA SER A 33 24.18 11.18 24.18
C SER A 33 25.04 11.22 22.89
N LEU A 34 26.21 11.81 23.00
CA LEU A 34 27.21 11.83 21.93
C LEU A 34 28.24 10.69 22.15
N PRO A 35 28.78 10.10 21.10
CA PRO A 35 28.59 10.45 19.68
C PRO A 35 27.27 9.92 19.08
N LEU A 36 26.60 10.74 18.26
CA LEU A 36 25.47 10.33 17.47
C LEU A 36 25.93 9.38 16.36
N SER A 37 25.25 8.28 16.19
CA SER A 37 25.48 7.31 15.11
C SER A 37 24.18 6.90 14.45
N MET A 38 24.27 6.42 13.22
CA MET A 38 23.11 5.92 12.47
C MET A 38 23.42 4.58 11.82
N GLN A 39 22.38 3.71 11.79
CA GLN A 39 22.39 2.41 11.12
C GLN A 39 21.41 2.43 9.96
N ALA A 40 21.86 2.06 8.76
CA ALA A 40 20.97 1.94 7.61
C ALA A 40 19.93 0.86 7.85
N LEU A 41 18.67 1.14 7.48
CA LEU A 41 17.60 0.15 7.38
C LEU A 41 17.44 -0.28 5.93
N ASP A 42 17.08 -1.53 5.72
CA ASP A 42 16.76 -2.04 4.39
C ASP A 42 15.45 -1.43 3.91
N GLY A 43 15.50 -0.70 2.79
CA GLY A 43 14.33 -0.09 2.15
C GLY A 43 13.72 -1.01 1.09
N ASP A 44 12.39 -0.99 0.92
CA ASP A 44 11.71 -1.92 0.01
C ASP A 44 11.68 -1.41 -1.45
N ALA A 45 10.97 -0.35 -1.79
CA ALA A 45 10.73 -0.01 -3.21
C ALA A 45 10.91 1.46 -3.61
N GLY A 46 11.11 2.38 -2.66
CA GLY A 46 11.20 3.82 -2.91
C GLY A 46 12.63 4.36 -3.05
N PHE A 47 12.73 5.67 -3.25
CA PHE A 47 14.00 6.41 -3.25
C PHE A 47 14.36 6.94 -1.87
N ARG A 48 13.51 6.75 -0.85
CA ARG A 48 13.78 7.12 0.53
C ARG A 48 14.77 6.16 1.15
N HIS A 49 15.78 6.73 1.84
CA HIS A 49 16.77 5.99 2.61
C HIS A 49 16.57 6.28 4.08
N TYR A 50 16.35 5.23 4.86
CA TYR A 50 16.07 5.31 6.29
C TYR A 50 17.30 4.89 7.10
N PHE A 51 17.60 5.64 8.15
CA PHE A 51 18.71 5.38 9.06
C PHE A 51 18.24 5.52 10.50
N ARG A 52 18.37 4.46 11.29
CA ARG A 52 18.04 4.45 12.71
C ARG A 52 19.14 5.13 13.52
N LEU A 53 18.75 6.11 14.35
CA LEU A 53 19.66 6.80 15.23
C LEU A 53 19.76 6.10 16.59
N ASN A 54 20.93 6.21 17.24
CA ASN A 54 21.15 5.71 18.61
C ASN A 54 20.60 6.69 19.68
N THR A 55 19.37 7.15 19.51
CA THR A 55 18.69 8.08 20.42
C THR A 55 17.70 7.38 21.34
N GLN A 56 17.24 8.07 22.40
CA GLN A 56 16.15 7.65 23.27
C GLN A 56 15.16 8.83 23.44
N PRO A 57 13.90 8.74 22.94
CA PRO A 57 13.36 7.62 22.13
C PRO A 57 14.10 7.47 20.79
N THR A 58 13.97 6.28 20.18
CA THR A 58 14.60 5.99 18.88
C THR A 58 13.94 6.84 17.77
N LEU A 59 14.78 7.38 16.90
CA LEU A 59 14.34 8.19 15.75
C LEU A 59 14.96 7.67 14.46
N LEU A 60 14.30 7.96 13.35
CA LEU A 60 14.82 7.71 12.01
C LEU A 60 15.26 9.03 11.37
N ALA A 61 16.50 9.08 10.90
CA ALA A 61 16.95 10.08 9.95
C ALA A 61 16.67 9.58 8.54
N VAL A 62 15.99 10.38 7.72
CA VAL A 62 15.54 9.98 6.38
C VAL A 62 16.17 10.91 5.35
N PHE A 63 16.74 10.32 4.31
CA PHE A 63 17.11 11.02 3.09
C PHE A 63 16.11 10.67 1.99
N ALA A 64 15.34 11.66 1.56
CA ALA A 64 14.35 11.59 0.50
C ALA A 64 14.76 12.58 -0.60
N PRO A 65 15.43 12.13 -1.70
CA PRO A 65 15.91 13.02 -2.76
C PRO A 65 14.77 13.90 -3.30
N PRO A 66 14.88 15.24 -3.27
CA PRO A 66 13.78 16.13 -3.65
C PRO A 66 13.32 15.99 -5.10
N GLU A 67 14.19 15.47 -5.98
CA GLU A 67 13.86 15.22 -7.39
C GLU A 67 13.00 13.98 -7.60
N GLU A 68 12.96 13.06 -6.62
CA GLU A 68 12.31 11.75 -6.73
C GLU A 68 11.15 11.57 -5.73
N GLU A 69 11.16 12.31 -4.61
CA GLU A 69 10.24 12.11 -3.49
C GLU A 69 9.55 13.41 -3.06
N ASP A 70 8.23 13.37 -2.92
CA ASP A 70 7.45 14.48 -2.38
C ASP A 70 7.44 14.43 -0.84
N SER A 71 8.47 15.05 -0.23
CA SER A 71 8.55 15.17 1.21
C SER A 71 7.52 16.15 1.80
N HIS A 72 7.00 17.11 1.02
CA HIS A 72 5.94 18.01 1.48
C HIS A 72 4.63 17.26 1.70
N ALA A 73 4.21 16.40 0.75
CA ALA A 73 3.04 15.55 0.91
C ALA A 73 3.19 14.62 2.12
N PHE A 74 4.34 13.95 2.26
CA PHE A 74 4.62 13.07 3.40
C PHE A 74 4.44 13.79 4.74
N VAL A 75 5.05 14.96 4.92
CA VAL A 75 4.98 15.72 6.18
C VAL A 75 3.57 16.27 6.44
N ALA A 76 2.90 16.83 5.42
CA ALA A 76 1.55 17.38 5.56
C ALA A 76 0.55 16.28 5.96
N ILE A 77 0.58 15.14 5.26
CA ILE A 77 -0.32 14.01 5.51
C ILE A 77 -0.04 13.40 6.88
N SER A 78 1.24 13.16 7.25
CA SER A 78 1.59 12.62 8.56
C SER A 78 1.03 13.47 9.71
N ARG A 79 1.27 14.77 9.68
CA ARG A 79 0.80 15.69 10.72
C ARG A 79 -0.73 15.67 10.82
N TYR A 80 -1.40 15.81 9.69
CA TYR A 80 -2.86 15.81 9.67
C TYR A 80 -3.46 14.51 10.19
N LEU A 81 -3.00 13.35 9.70
CA LEU A 81 -3.51 12.06 10.14
C LEU A 81 -3.27 11.84 11.64
N ARG A 82 -2.11 12.26 12.15
CA ARG A 82 -1.79 12.18 13.58
C ARG A 82 -2.75 13.05 14.43
N GLU A 83 -3.08 14.26 13.99
CA GLU A 83 -4.09 15.12 14.62
C GLU A 83 -5.49 14.49 14.61
N GLN A 84 -5.81 13.66 13.61
CA GLN A 84 -7.07 12.91 13.55
C GLN A 84 -7.03 11.58 14.34
N GLY A 85 -5.94 11.29 15.06
CA GLY A 85 -5.79 10.10 15.89
C GLY A 85 -5.38 8.83 15.12
N VAL A 86 -4.91 8.94 13.89
CA VAL A 86 -4.21 7.87 13.18
C VAL A 86 -2.75 7.89 13.61
N ASN A 87 -2.21 6.75 14.03
CA ASN A 87 -0.84 6.66 14.53
C ASN A 87 0.17 6.65 13.38
N THR A 88 0.48 7.84 12.85
CA THR A 88 1.54 8.07 11.87
C THR A 88 2.81 8.58 12.56
N PRO A 89 4.03 8.42 11.99
CA PRO A 89 5.26 8.88 12.61
C PRO A 89 5.24 10.38 12.90
N GLU A 90 5.64 10.78 14.10
CA GLU A 90 5.85 12.19 14.43
C GLU A 90 6.99 12.76 13.58
N ILE A 91 6.76 13.93 13.01
CA ILE A 91 7.77 14.67 12.25
C ILE A 91 8.49 15.62 13.19
N VAL A 92 9.67 15.23 13.64
CA VAL A 92 10.48 16.01 14.57
C VAL A 92 11.11 17.21 13.89
N ALA A 93 11.64 17.01 12.66
CA ALA A 93 12.22 18.08 11.86
C ALA A 93 12.17 17.73 10.36
N ALA A 94 12.17 18.75 9.50
CA ALA A 94 12.24 18.61 8.05
C ALA A 94 13.13 19.69 7.44
N ASP A 95 13.88 19.32 6.40
CA ASP A 95 14.62 20.22 5.51
C ASP A 95 14.31 19.81 4.07
N PHE A 96 13.32 20.43 3.48
CA PHE A 96 12.82 20.05 2.16
C PHE A 96 13.82 20.31 1.05
N GLY A 97 14.66 21.35 1.20
CA GLY A 97 15.67 21.70 0.19
C GLY A 97 16.77 20.64 0.06
N ARG A 98 17.09 19.94 1.14
CA ARG A 98 18.06 18.82 1.14
C ARG A 98 17.39 17.45 1.13
N GLY A 99 16.07 17.38 1.27
CA GLY A 99 15.34 16.13 1.40
C GLY A 99 15.63 15.39 2.72
N PHE A 100 15.89 16.10 3.82
CA PHE A 100 16.19 15.51 5.12
C PHE A 100 14.97 15.56 6.04
N LEU A 101 14.64 14.41 6.65
CA LEU A 101 13.59 14.34 7.65
C LEU A 101 14.13 13.64 8.91
N LEU A 102 13.61 14.05 10.07
CA LEU A 102 13.80 13.36 11.33
C LEU A 102 12.43 12.97 11.85
N VAL A 103 12.20 11.66 11.97
CA VAL A 103 10.87 11.12 12.27
C VAL A 103 10.91 10.09 13.40
N GLU A 104 9.78 9.88 14.06
CA GLU A 104 9.59 8.82 15.05
C GLU A 104 9.86 7.44 14.44
N ASP A 105 10.52 6.57 15.22
CA ASP A 105 10.76 5.17 14.86
C ASP A 105 9.77 4.27 15.60
N PHE A 106 8.88 3.62 14.87
CA PHE A 106 7.93 2.64 15.41
C PHE A 106 8.54 1.26 15.69
N GLY A 107 9.84 1.06 15.34
CA GLY A 107 10.51 -0.22 15.45
C GLY A 107 10.24 -1.17 14.27
N ASP A 108 10.49 -2.47 14.48
CA ASP A 108 10.58 -3.46 13.40
C ASP A 108 9.45 -4.51 13.42
N ARG A 109 8.47 -4.38 14.33
CA ARG A 109 7.39 -5.35 14.52
C ARG A 109 6.27 -5.17 13.51
N LEU A 110 6.51 -5.56 12.26
CA LEU A 110 5.50 -5.51 11.20
C LEU A 110 4.36 -6.49 11.47
N PHE A 111 3.13 -6.12 11.17
CA PHE A 111 1.97 -7.02 11.23
C PHE A 111 2.20 -8.30 10.44
N TYR A 112 2.81 -8.19 9.26
CA TYR A 112 3.21 -9.33 8.45
C TYR A 112 4.02 -10.35 9.25
N GLN A 113 5.09 -9.92 9.92
CA GLN A 113 5.97 -10.80 10.66
C GLN A 113 5.31 -11.41 11.90
N GLU A 114 4.51 -10.61 12.62
CA GLU A 114 3.77 -11.09 13.79
C GLU A 114 2.76 -12.18 13.40
N MET A 115 2.01 -11.99 12.30
CA MET A 115 1.01 -12.95 11.83
C MET A 115 1.61 -14.24 11.26
N ILE A 116 2.82 -14.19 10.66
CA ILE A 116 3.54 -15.40 10.26
C ILE A 116 4.02 -16.17 11.49
N THR A 117 4.53 -15.45 12.49
CA THR A 117 5.09 -16.05 13.71
C THR A 117 4.00 -16.66 14.58
N ASP A 118 2.88 -15.96 14.74
CA ASP A 118 1.72 -16.41 15.51
C ASP A 118 0.40 -16.08 14.77
N PRO A 119 -0.07 -16.98 13.89
CA PRO A 119 -1.35 -16.79 13.20
C PRO A 119 -2.57 -16.60 14.11
N GLY A 120 -2.47 -17.04 15.37
CA GLY A 120 -3.53 -16.84 16.38
C GLY A 120 -3.79 -15.37 16.72
N GLN A 121 -2.82 -14.48 16.47
CA GLN A 121 -2.95 -13.04 16.68
C GLN A 121 -3.77 -12.33 15.59
N ALA A 122 -4.02 -12.98 14.44
CA ALA A 122 -4.62 -12.35 13.29
C ALA A 122 -5.94 -11.62 13.61
N GLY A 123 -6.83 -12.25 14.33
CA GLY A 123 -8.12 -11.64 14.71
C GLY A 123 -7.96 -10.32 15.48
N LYS A 124 -7.01 -10.27 16.42
CA LYS A 124 -6.68 -9.07 17.19
C LYS A 124 -6.06 -8.01 16.29
N LEU A 125 -5.00 -8.35 15.56
CA LEU A 125 -4.26 -7.41 14.72
C LEU A 125 -5.14 -6.82 13.62
N TYR A 126 -5.95 -7.63 12.93
CA TYR A 126 -6.90 -7.10 11.94
C TYR A 126 -8.00 -6.25 12.56
N GLY A 127 -8.47 -6.58 13.77
CA GLY A 127 -9.40 -5.74 14.52
C GLY A 127 -8.80 -4.34 14.79
N GLU A 128 -7.56 -4.30 15.29
CA GLU A 128 -6.83 -3.05 15.53
C GLU A 128 -6.57 -2.26 14.23
N ALA A 129 -6.18 -2.96 13.15
CA ALA A 129 -5.99 -2.35 11.82
C ALA A 129 -7.29 -1.78 11.25
N MET A 130 -8.40 -2.50 11.33
CA MET A 130 -9.71 -2.02 10.87
C MET A 130 -10.18 -0.80 11.66
N MET A 131 -9.94 -0.75 12.96
CA MET A 131 -10.24 0.43 13.78
C MET A 131 -9.37 1.64 13.40
N SER A 132 -8.10 1.42 13.10
CA SER A 132 -7.21 2.48 12.62
C SER A 132 -7.59 2.95 11.21
N LEU A 133 -7.96 2.02 10.32
CA LEU A 133 -8.48 2.35 8.98
C LEU A 133 -9.78 3.16 9.06
N MET A 134 -10.67 2.82 9.99
CA MET A 134 -11.92 3.58 10.22
C MET A 134 -11.62 5.03 10.57
N ARG A 135 -10.67 5.29 11.46
CA ARG A 135 -10.24 6.65 11.82
C ARG A 135 -9.67 7.40 10.62
N LEU A 136 -8.82 6.74 9.82
CA LEU A 136 -8.27 7.30 8.60
C LEU A 136 -9.38 7.70 7.62
N GLN A 137 -10.35 6.81 7.40
CA GLN A 137 -11.46 7.05 6.45
C GLN A 137 -12.46 8.10 6.95
N GLN A 138 -12.56 8.30 8.27
CA GLN A 138 -13.39 9.35 8.87
C GLN A 138 -12.78 10.74 8.80
N CYS A 139 -11.54 10.92 8.33
CA CYS A 139 -10.92 12.23 8.16
C CYS A 139 -11.83 13.14 7.31
N PRO A 140 -12.30 14.28 7.86
CA PRO A 140 -13.43 15.01 7.28
C PRO A 140 -13.04 15.85 6.05
N VAL A 141 -11.78 16.23 5.93
CA VAL A 141 -11.33 17.12 4.86
C VAL A 141 -10.27 16.47 3.98
N VAL A 142 -10.25 16.83 2.71
CA VAL A 142 -9.27 16.37 1.71
C VAL A 142 -8.24 17.45 1.35
N THR A 143 -8.48 18.68 1.80
CA THR A 143 -7.55 19.82 1.66
C THR A 143 -7.06 20.17 3.05
N ILE A 144 -5.79 19.95 3.30
CA ILE A 144 -5.12 20.02 4.60
C ILE A 144 -4.02 21.09 4.58
N PRO A 145 -3.57 21.60 5.73
CA PRO A 145 -2.43 22.51 5.76
C PRO A 145 -1.21 21.91 5.06
N ALA A 146 -0.51 22.72 4.27
CA ALA A 146 0.75 22.31 3.67
C ALA A 146 1.81 22.08 4.76
N ALA A 147 2.86 21.35 4.40
CA ALA A 147 3.96 21.05 5.31
C ALA A 147 4.73 22.32 5.74
N GLU A 148 4.71 23.36 4.90
CA GLU A 148 5.44 24.61 5.09
C GLU A 148 4.64 25.80 4.56
N GLY A 149 4.73 26.96 5.28
CA GLY A 149 4.02 28.18 4.89
C GLY A 149 2.51 28.11 5.11
N ASP A 150 1.77 29.07 4.53
CA ASP A 150 0.31 29.20 4.65
C ASP A 150 -0.46 28.48 3.52
N GLY A 151 0.22 27.60 2.79
CA GLY A 151 -0.35 26.85 1.67
C GLY A 151 -1.25 25.71 2.12
N MET A 152 -1.90 25.08 1.12
CA MET A 152 -2.75 23.90 1.34
C MET A 152 -2.28 22.75 0.45
N HIS A 153 -2.34 21.53 0.98
CA HIS A 153 -2.17 20.29 0.24
C HIS A 153 -3.55 19.65 0.04
N THR A 154 -3.88 19.32 -1.20
CA THR A 154 -5.17 18.66 -1.52
C THR A 154 -4.92 17.24 -2.00
N LEU A 155 -5.58 16.29 -1.36
CA LEU A 155 -5.52 14.89 -1.79
C LEU A 155 -6.07 14.74 -3.22
N PRO A 156 -5.35 14.07 -4.10
CA PRO A 156 -5.88 13.76 -5.43
C PRO A 156 -7.09 12.82 -5.33
N HIS A 157 -8.02 12.97 -6.27
CA HIS A 157 -9.13 12.02 -6.40
C HIS A 157 -8.68 10.75 -7.11
N TYR A 158 -9.24 9.61 -6.69
CA TYR A 158 -9.09 8.33 -7.39
C TYR A 158 -10.07 8.30 -8.58
N THR A 159 -9.70 9.04 -9.62
CA THR A 159 -10.52 9.20 -10.82
C THR A 159 -10.60 7.92 -11.65
N GLN A 160 -11.57 7.86 -12.58
CA GLN A 160 -11.66 6.78 -13.56
C GLN A 160 -10.34 6.62 -14.34
N ALA A 161 -9.70 7.71 -14.75
CA ALA A 161 -8.42 7.68 -15.45
C ALA A 161 -7.32 7.02 -14.61
N ARG A 162 -7.25 7.34 -13.31
CA ARG A 162 -6.26 6.74 -12.40
C ARG A 162 -6.53 5.25 -12.14
N LEU A 163 -7.80 4.86 -11.97
CA LEU A 163 -8.19 3.45 -11.88
C LEU A 163 -7.79 2.68 -13.14
N ARG A 164 -8.05 3.27 -14.32
CA ARG A 164 -7.66 2.71 -15.61
C ARG A 164 -6.15 2.57 -15.74
N GLU A 165 -5.39 3.61 -15.41
CA GLU A 165 -3.93 3.61 -15.43
C GLU A 165 -3.35 2.47 -14.59
N GLU A 166 -3.85 2.27 -13.38
CA GLU A 166 -3.40 1.18 -12.52
C GLU A 166 -3.71 -0.20 -13.09
N MET A 167 -4.93 -0.45 -13.58
CA MET A 167 -5.28 -1.71 -14.21
C MET A 167 -4.51 -1.93 -15.53
N SER A 168 -4.14 -0.86 -16.22
CA SER A 168 -3.39 -0.96 -17.47
C SER A 168 -2.01 -1.61 -17.30
N LEU A 169 -1.43 -1.57 -16.10
CA LEU A 169 -0.18 -2.27 -15.80
C LEU A 169 -0.27 -3.77 -16.06
N PHE A 170 -1.46 -4.37 -15.88
CA PHE A 170 -1.69 -5.78 -16.18
C PHE A 170 -1.44 -6.09 -17.67
N HIS A 171 -2.07 -5.34 -18.58
CA HIS A 171 -1.91 -5.58 -20.01
C HIS A 171 -0.67 -4.93 -20.63
N GLN A 172 0.06 -4.09 -19.88
CA GLN A 172 1.31 -3.49 -20.34
C GLN A 172 2.55 -4.26 -19.87
N TRP A 173 2.51 -4.86 -18.68
CA TRP A 173 3.67 -5.50 -18.07
C TRP A 173 3.51 -7.00 -17.84
N PHE A 174 2.40 -7.42 -17.20
CA PHE A 174 2.23 -8.84 -16.87
C PHE A 174 2.04 -9.69 -18.13
N ILE A 175 1.13 -9.31 -19.00
CA ILE A 175 0.77 -10.08 -20.19
C ILE A 175 1.91 -10.09 -21.24
N PRO A 176 2.33 -8.93 -21.79
CA PRO A 176 3.28 -8.94 -22.90
C PRO A 176 4.74 -9.08 -22.45
N GLN A 177 5.11 -8.45 -21.33
CA GLN A 177 6.51 -8.39 -20.93
C GLN A 177 6.95 -9.58 -20.07
N LEU A 178 6.09 -10.02 -19.13
CA LEU A 178 6.42 -11.14 -18.25
C LEU A 178 6.06 -12.49 -18.90
N LEU A 179 4.86 -12.58 -19.51
CA LEU A 179 4.38 -13.85 -20.12
C LEU A 179 4.69 -13.96 -21.62
N GLY A 180 5.13 -12.90 -22.29
CA GLY A 180 5.42 -12.90 -23.72
C GLY A 180 4.18 -13.06 -24.62
N TYR A 181 2.97 -12.78 -24.11
CA TYR A 181 1.72 -12.98 -24.84
C TYR A 181 1.25 -11.69 -25.51
N SER A 182 0.89 -11.78 -26.79
CA SER A 182 0.37 -10.65 -27.56
C SER A 182 -1.15 -10.71 -27.62
N LEU A 183 -1.82 -9.70 -27.09
CA LEU A 183 -3.29 -9.58 -27.10
C LEU A 183 -3.82 -9.33 -28.51
N SER A 184 -4.85 -10.05 -28.91
CA SER A 184 -5.69 -9.73 -30.06
C SER A 184 -6.60 -8.52 -29.78
N ASP A 185 -7.27 -7.98 -30.80
CA ASP A 185 -8.20 -6.85 -30.65
C ASP A 185 -9.45 -7.26 -29.86
N ASP A 186 -9.92 -8.50 -29.99
CA ASP A 186 -11.06 -9.01 -29.21
C ASP A 186 -10.69 -9.15 -27.73
N GLU A 187 -9.49 -9.60 -27.41
CA GLU A 187 -8.99 -9.71 -26.04
C GLU A 187 -8.76 -8.33 -25.40
N ARG A 188 -8.30 -7.34 -26.17
CA ARG A 188 -8.24 -5.95 -25.71
C ARG A 188 -9.62 -5.41 -25.39
N SER A 189 -10.61 -5.67 -26.25
CA SER A 189 -11.99 -5.28 -26.04
C SER A 189 -12.62 -5.94 -24.81
N LEU A 190 -12.28 -7.21 -24.54
CA LEU A 190 -12.66 -7.93 -23.32
C LEU A 190 -12.11 -7.24 -22.07
N LEU A 191 -10.80 -6.92 -22.05
CA LEU A 191 -10.17 -6.22 -20.92
C LEU A 191 -10.75 -4.82 -20.73
N ASP A 192 -11.01 -4.08 -21.80
CA ASP A 192 -11.61 -2.75 -21.72
C ASP A 192 -13.02 -2.80 -21.11
N SER A 193 -13.82 -3.81 -21.48
CA SER A 193 -15.14 -4.04 -20.90
C SER A 193 -15.05 -4.37 -19.40
N LEU A 194 -14.12 -5.24 -19.01
CA LEU A 194 -13.85 -5.55 -17.60
C LEU A 194 -13.46 -4.30 -16.82
N TYR A 195 -12.52 -3.51 -17.33
CA TYR A 195 -12.05 -2.31 -16.65
C TYR A 195 -13.17 -1.29 -16.45
N LEU A 196 -14.01 -1.05 -17.46
CA LEU A 196 -15.18 -0.15 -17.36
C LEU A 196 -16.14 -0.58 -16.24
N GLN A 197 -16.37 -1.88 -16.09
CA GLN A 197 -17.25 -2.41 -15.03
C GLN A 197 -16.62 -2.18 -13.64
N LEU A 198 -15.32 -2.46 -13.47
CA LEU A 198 -14.60 -2.27 -12.21
C LEU A 198 -14.47 -0.80 -11.83
N GLU A 199 -14.20 0.08 -12.79
CA GLU A 199 -14.21 1.54 -12.62
C GLU A 199 -15.56 2.05 -12.14
N GLY A 200 -16.63 1.63 -12.81
CA GLY A 200 -18.00 2.01 -12.43
C GLY A 200 -18.35 1.57 -11.01
N ALA A 201 -18.00 0.35 -10.63
CA ALA A 201 -18.23 -0.17 -9.27
C ALA A 201 -17.41 0.57 -8.21
N ALA A 202 -16.17 0.94 -8.51
CA ALA A 202 -15.33 1.70 -7.60
C ALA A 202 -15.86 3.13 -7.37
N LEU A 203 -16.28 3.81 -8.44
CA LEU A 203 -16.76 5.19 -8.36
C LEU A 203 -18.15 5.33 -7.74
N GLN A 204 -18.95 4.25 -7.69
CA GLN A 204 -20.25 4.23 -7.01
C GLN A 204 -20.14 4.10 -5.48
N GLN A 205 -18.98 3.72 -4.96
CA GLN A 205 -18.77 3.57 -3.53
C GLN A 205 -18.64 4.95 -2.85
N PRO A 206 -18.93 5.04 -1.54
CA PRO A 206 -18.55 6.21 -0.75
C PRO A 206 -17.06 6.53 -0.94
N GLN A 207 -16.76 7.80 -1.17
CA GLN A 207 -15.39 8.28 -1.40
C GLN A 207 -14.83 8.84 -0.10
N VAL A 208 -13.77 8.21 0.39
CA VAL A 208 -13.13 8.47 1.69
C VAL A 208 -11.63 8.69 1.51
N TRP A 209 -10.90 8.93 2.58
CA TRP A 209 -9.44 8.83 2.56
C TRP A 209 -9.02 7.38 2.27
N VAL A 210 -8.10 7.20 1.35
CA VAL A 210 -7.53 5.91 0.95
C VAL A 210 -6.02 6.02 1.00
N HIS A 211 -5.40 5.14 1.76
CA HIS A 211 -3.95 5.03 1.92
C HIS A 211 -3.27 4.46 0.67
N ARG A 212 -3.96 3.58 -0.06
CA ARG A 212 -3.56 2.81 -1.25
C ARG A 212 -2.72 1.56 -0.95
N ASP A 213 -1.86 1.60 0.04
CA ASP A 213 -0.98 0.48 0.40
C ASP A 213 -1.14 0.10 1.89
N TYR A 214 -2.42 0.01 2.35
CA TYR A 214 -2.81 -0.36 3.72
C TYR A 214 -2.78 -1.86 3.91
N HIS A 215 -1.60 -2.45 4.00
CA HIS A 215 -1.39 -3.90 4.13
C HIS A 215 -0.41 -4.24 5.25
N SER A 216 -0.25 -5.54 5.54
CA SER A 216 0.49 -6.03 6.70
C SER A 216 1.96 -5.61 6.78
N ARG A 217 2.58 -5.23 5.66
CA ARG A 217 3.97 -4.74 5.63
C ARG A 217 4.10 -3.23 5.90
N ASN A 218 2.98 -2.51 5.88
CA ASN A 218 2.93 -1.07 6.15
C ASN A 218 2.24 -0.73 7.48
N LEU A 219 1.99 -1.76 8.30
CA LEU A 219 1.44 -1.65 9.65
C LEU A 219 2.43 -2.19 10.67
N ILE A 220 2.70 -1.41 11.72
CA ILE A 220 3.67 -1.74 12.78
C ILE A 220 2.93 -1.92 14.10
N VAL A 221 3.26 -2.97 14.84
CA VAL A 221 2.72 -3.22 16.17
C VAL A 221 3.38 -2.28 17.17
N CYS A 222 2.61 -1.32 17.67
CA CYS A 222 3.03 -0.39 18.71
C CYS A 222 2.42 -0.82 20.05
N PRO A 223 3.21 -1.17 21.07
CA PRO A 223 2.67 -1.56 22.39
C PRO A 223 1.80 -0.44 22.98
N ASP A 224 0.61 -0.80 23.47
CA ASP A 224 -0.32 0.11 24.14
C ASP A 224 -0.81 1.32 23.30
N GLN A 225 -0.62 1.26 21.98
CA GLN A 225 -1.04 2.27 21.02
C GLN A 225 -1.73 1.64 19.80
N PRO A 226 -2.52 2.40 19.03
CA PRO A 226 -2.97 1.94 17.72
C PRO A 226 -1.80 1.55 16.81
N PRO A 227 -2.04 0.68 15.81
CA PRO A 227 -1.00 0.34 14.83
C PRO A 227 -0.32 1.56 14.26
N GLY A 228 1.01 1.53 14.19
CA GLY A 228 1.79 2.51 13.43
C GLY A 228 1.51 2.35 11.94
N VAL A 229 1.10 3.41 11.29
CA VAL A 229 0.78 3.44 9.84
C VAL A 229 1.90 4.18 9.13
N ILE A 230 2.53 3.51 8.17
CA ILE A 230 3.63 4.06 7.35
C ILE A 230 3.28 4.00 5.86
N ASP A 231 4.04 4.70 5.02
CA ASP A 231 3.89 4.69 3.55
C ASP A 231 2.57 5.30 3.04
N PHE A 232 2.12 6.38 3.66
CA PHE A 232 0.83 7.05 3.44
C PHE A 232 0.90 8.26 2.49
N GLN A 233 2.08 8.64 1.99
CA GLN A 233 2.27 9.88 1.19
C GLN A 233 1.51 9.88 -0.14
N ASP A 234 1.17 8.71 -0.65
CA ASP A 234 0.39 8.52 -1.88
C ASP A 234 -1.13 8.46 -1.65
N ALA A 235 -1.58 8.87 -0.46
CA ALA A 235 -2.99 8.86 -0.11
C ALA A 235 -3.85 9.67 -1.09
N VAL A 236 -5.09 9.22 -1.30
CA VAL A 236 -6.04 9.80 -2.22
C VAL A 236 -7.45 9.85 -1.60
N ARG A 237 -8.39 10.53 -2.25
CA ARG A 237 -9.81 10.34 -1.99
C ARG A 237 -10.36 9.28 -2.94
N GLY A 238 -10.85 8.16 -2.41
CA GLY A 238 -11.23 7.01 -3.22
C GLY A 238 -12.23 6.06 -2.56
N PRO A 239 -12.46 4.87 -3.17
CA PRO A 239 -13.48 3.92 -2.75
C PRO A 239 -13.25 3.37 -1.35
N ILE A 240 -14.28 3.35 -0.51
CA ILE A 240 -14.23 2.89 0.89
C ILE A 240 -13.65 1.48 1.06
N THR A 241 -13.86 0.57 0.11
CA THR A 241 -13.38 -0.81 0.21
C THR A 241 -11.93 -1.01 -0.26
N TYR A 242 -11.26 0.01 -0.82
CA TYR A 242 -9.91 -0.16 -1.39
C TYR A 242 -8.89 -0.65 -0.36
N ASP A 243 -8.73 0.08 0.74
CA ASP A 243 -7.78 -0.26 1.78
C ASP A 243 -8.22 -1.49 2.59
N LEU A 244 -9.52 -1.70 2.73
CA LEU A 244 -10.04 -2.92 3.35
C LEU A 244 -9.65 -4.18 2.55
N VAL A 245 -9.71 -4.11 1.23
CA VAL A 245 -9.20 -5.18 0.35
C VAL A 245 -7.69 -5.33 0.49
N SER A 246 -6.95 -4.22 0.50
CA SER A 246 -5.50 -4.21 0.67
C SER A 246 -5.07 -4.93 1.95
N LEU A 247 -5.84 -4.76 3.03
CA LEU A 247 -5.63 -5.38 4.32
C LEU A 247 -6.04 -6.86 4.34
N LEU A 248 -7.28 -7.17 3.94
CA LEU A 248 -7.88 -8.50 4.14
C LEU A 248 -7.58 -9.50 3.01
N ARG A 249 -7.20 -9.03 1.82
CA ARG A 249 -6.67 -9.81 0.70
C ARG A 249 -5.30 -9.31 0.32
N ASP A 250 -4.44 -9.25 1.32
CA ASP A 250 -3.04 -8.88 1.21
C ASP A 250 -2.30 -9.83 0.24
N CYS A 251 -1.43 -9.28 -0.59
CA CYS A 251 -0.65 -10.04 -1.57
C CYS A 251 0.36 -11.01 -0.91
N TYR A 252 0.58 -10.88 0.38
CA TYR A 252 1.61 -11.61 1.12
C TYR A 252 1.05 -12.62 2.12
N LEU A 253 -0.22 -12.47 2.50
CA LEU A 253 -0.90 -13.31 3.49
C LEU A 253 -2.29 -13.73 3.00
N ARG A 254 -2.67 -14.95 3.30
CA ARG A 254 -3.99 -15.47 2.97
C ARG A 254 -4.70 -16.01 4.22
N TRP A 255 -5.97 -15.71 4.29
CA TRP A 255 -6.87 -16.24 5.32
C TRP A 255 -8.03 -16.98 4.67
N PRO A 256 -8.69 -17.91 5.42
CA PRO A 256 -9.86 -18.61 4.91
C PRO A 256 -10.92 -17.62 4.39
N THR A 257 -11.46 -17.85 3.20
CA THR A 257 -12.43 -16.95 2.56
C THR A 257 -13.61 -16.59 3.45
N LYS A 258 -14.09 -17.56 4.26
CA LYS A 258 -15.17 -17.33 5.23
C LYS A 258 -14.77 -16.25 6.24
N GLN A 259 -13.58 -16.34 6.81
CA GLN A 259 -13.08 -15.40 7.81
C GLN A 259 -12.88 -14.00 7.22
N VAL A 260 -12.31 -13.91 6.02
CA VAL A 260 -12.17 -12.64 5.29
C VAL A 260 -13.52 -11.96 5.06
N ARG A 261 -14.55 -12.73 4.67
CA ARG A 261 -15.92 -12.21 4.48
C ARG A 261 -16.54 -11.74 5.79
N GLU A 262 -16.34 -12.46 6.89
CA GLU A 262 -16.81 -12.05 8.22
C GLU A 262 -16.16 -10.74 8.66
N TRP A 263 -14.86 -10.59 8.51
CA TRP A 263 -14.16 -9.33 8.80
C TRP A 263 -14.61 -8.17 7.91
N ALA A 264 -14.78 -8.44 6.61
CA ALA A 264 -15.25 -7.41 5.67
C ALA A 264 -16.66 -6.91 6.02
N LEU A 265 -17.57 -7.82 6.37
CA LEU A 265 -18.94 -7.45 6.80
C LEU A 265 -18.93 -6.70 8.13
N ALA A 266 -18.12 -7.13 9.10
CA ALA A 266 -17.97 -6.40 10.36
C ALA A 266 -17.47 -4.96 10.14
N TYR A 267 -16.54 -4.77 9.21
CA TYR A 267 -16.10 -3.43 8.82
C TYR A 267 -17.24 -2.62 8.17
N GLY A 268 -18.02 -3.25 7.28
CA GLY A 268 -19.18 -2.62 6.65
C GLY A 268 -20.22 -2.15 7.67
N ASP A 269 -20.52 -2.97 8.67
CA ASP A 269 -21.43 -2.62 9.77
C ASP A 269 -20.88 -1.43 10.57
N MET A 270 -19.59 -1.46 10.95
CA MET A 270 -18.93 -0.34 11.62
C MET A 270 -18.97 0.95 10.79
N ALA A 271 -18.81 0.86 9.47
CA ALA A 271 -18.86 2.02 8.58
C ALA A 271 -20.26 2.66 8.51
N VAL A 272 -21.31 1.84 8.59
CA VAL A 272 -22.70 2.33 8.69
C VAL A 272 -22.95 2.97 10.06
N ASP A 273 -22.56 2.29 11.14
CA ASP A 273 -22.78 2.78 12.51
C ASP A 273 -22.04 4.10 12.79
N SER A 274 -20.88 4.28 12.17
CA SER A 274 -20.10 5.51 12.27
C SER A 274 -20.60 6.64 11.32
N GLY A 275 -21.58 6.39 10.48
CA GLY A 275 -22.10 7.35 9.50
C GLY A 275 -21.18 7.57 8.29
N LEU A 276 -20.16 6.75 8.11
CA LEU A 276 -19.23 6.86 6.99
C LEU A 276 -19.87 6.45 5.66
N MET A 277 -20.85 5.56 5.71
CA MET A 277 -21.65 5.17 4.55
C MET A 277 -23.13 4.93 4.91
N ALA A 278 -24.02 5.07 3.93
CA ALA A 278 -25.42 4.67 4.08
C ALA A 278 -25.52 3.14 4.17
N PRO A 279 -26.58 2.61 4.84
CA PRO A 279 -26.83 1.17 4.88
C PRO A 279 -26.95 0.55 3.49
N VAL A 280 -26.25 -0.55 3.27
CA VAL A 280 -26.31 -1.37 2.06
C VAL A 280 -26.53 -2.84 2.45
N THR A 281 -27.04 -3.66 1.51
CA THR A 281 -27.15 -5.09 1.79
C THR A 281 -25.76 -5.74 1.92
N GLN A 282 -25.63 -6.77 2.72
CA GLN A 282 -24.39 -7.54 2.84
C GLN A 282 -23.87 -8.00 1.47
N LYS A 283 -24.77 -8.46 0.58
CA LYS A 283 -24.43 -8.83 -0.80
C LYS A 283 -23.85 -7.64 -1.58
N GLY A 284 -24.44 -6.46 -1.42
CA GLY A 284 -23.97 -5.23 -2.09
C GLY A 284 -22.59 -4.82 -1.60
N PHE A 285 -22.35 -4.83 -0.28
CA PHE A 285 -21.06 -4.50 0.30
C PHE A 285 -19.98 -5.49 -0.13
N LEU A 286 -20.26 -6.80 -0.07
CA LEU A 286 -19.33 -7.84 -0.51
C LEU A 286 -19.03 -7.74 -2.02
N ARG A 287 -20.02 -7.33 -2.85
CA ARG A 287 -19.78 -7.06 -4.26
C ARG A 287 -18.78 -5.89 -4.44
N TRP A 288 -18.91 -4.80 -3.69
CA TRP A 288 -17.95 -3.70 -3.73
C TRP A 288 -16.55 -4.17 -3.31
N PHE A 289 -16.47 -4.94 -2.22
CA PHE A 289 -15.22 -5.50 -1.71
C PHE A 289 -14.56 -6.44 -2.72
N ASP A 290 -15.32 -7.37 -3.30
CA ASP A 290 -14.82 -8.34 -4.28
C ASP A 290 -14.35 -7.65 -5.57
N TRP A 291 -15.14 -6.74 -6.12
CA TRP A 291 -14.81 -6.06 -7.37
C TRP A 291 -13.63 -5.09 -7.21
N MET A 292 -13.53 -4.44 -6.07
CA MET A 292 -12.34 -3.66 -5.73
C MET A 292 -11.12 -4.55 -5.57
N GLY A 293 -11.31 -5.76 -5.04
CA GLY A 293 -10.26 -6.79 -4.96
C GLY A 293 -9.75 -7.16 -6.33
N LEU A 294 -10.62 -7.43 -7.29
CA LEU A 294 -10.23 -7.76 -8.66
C LEU A 294 -9.44 -6.62 -9.32
N GLN A 295 -9.91 -5.35 -9.17
CA GLN A 295 -9.18 -4.18 -9.67
C GLN A 295 -7.76 -4.13 -9.09
N ARG A 296 -7.65 -4.26 -7.76
CA ARG A 296 -6.37 -4.20 -7.08
C ARG A 296 -5.43 -5.35 -7.48
N HIS A 297 -5.94 -6.57 -7.58
CA HIS A 297 -5.12 -7.72 -7.95
C HIS A 297 -4.62 -7.64 -9.40
N LEU A 298 -5.42 -7.14 -10.35
CA LEU A 298 -4.94 -6.86 -11.71
C LEU A 298 -3.80 -5.82 -11.70
N LYS A 299 -3.96 -4.72 -10.93
CA LYS A 299 -2.89 -3.74 -10.70
C LYS A 299 -1.61 -4.42 -10.18
N VAL A 300 -1.74 -5.26 -9.14
CA VAL A 300 -0.60 -5.91 -8.48
C VAL A 300 0.13 -6.86 -9.41
N LEU A 301 -0.58 -7.68 -10.21
CA LEU A 301 0.06 -8.51 -11.25
C LEU A 301 0.96 -7.68 -12.16
N GLY A 302 0.47 -6.52 -12.61
CA GLY A 302 1.25 -5.59 -13.43
C GLY A 302 2.41 -4.93 -12.70
N ILE A 303 2.19 -4.50 -11.44
CA ILE A 303 3.24 -3.87 -10.62
C ILE A 303 4.38 -4.86 -10.34
N PHE A 304 4.09 -6.09 -9.92
CA PHE A 304 5.12 -7.08 -9.60
C PHE A 304 5.93 -7.47 -10.85
N ALA A 305 5.27 -7.60 -12.00
CA ALA A 305 5.96 -7.77 -13.28
C ALA A 305 6.89 -6.58 -13.60
N ARG A 306 6.42 -5.35 -13.43
CA ARG A 306 7.21 -4.13 -13.65
C ARG A 306 8.39 -4.01 -12.70
N LEU A 307 8.20 -4.28 -11.40
CA LEU A 307 9.27 -4.24 -10.40
C LEU A 307 10.38 -5.22 -10.72
N TRP A 308 10.04 -6.40 -11.24
CA TRP A 308 11.04 -7.34 -11.71
C TRP A 308 11.74 -6.85 -12.98
N LEU A 309 10.98 -6.56 -14.03
CA LEU A 309 11.53 -6.34 -15.37
C LEU A 309 12.26 -4.99 -15.51
N ARG A 310 11.79 -3.95 -14.82
CA ARG A 310 12.37 -2.61 -14.86
C ARG A 310 13.40 -2.41 -13.74
N ASP A 311 13.08 -2.86 -12.52
CA ASP A 311 13.83 -2.50 -11.32
C ASP A 311 14.68 -3.67 -10.77
N GLY A 312 14.63 -4.86 -11.40
CA GLY A 312 15.43 -6.04 -11.03
C GLY A 312 15.02 -6.69 -9.69
N LYS A 313 13.83 -6.37 -9.15
CA LYS A 313 13.34 -6.84 -7.85
C LYS A 313 12.62 -8.18 -7.97
N ALA A 314 13.38 -9.29 -8.10
CA ALA A 314 12.84 -10.64 -8.25
C ALA A 314 11.99 -11.15 -7.08
N GLY A 315 12.19 -10.58 -5.88
CA GLY A 315 11.50 -11.01 -4.66
C GLY A 315 9.98 -10.95 -4.72
N TYR A 316 9.39 -10.11 -5.60
CA TYR A 316 7.95 -9.98 -5.79
C TYR A 316 7.33 -11.08 -6.66
N LEU A 317 8.12 -11.77 -7.47
CA LEU A 317 7.60 -12.82 -8.37
C LEU A 317 7.00 -14.01 -7.61
N LYS A 318 7.55 -14.36 -6.45
CA LYS A 318 7.06 -15.46 -5.60
C LYS A 318 5.63 -15.22 -5.07
N ASP A 319 5.18 -13.98 -5.04
CA ASP A 319 3.86 -13.60 -4.52
C ASP A 319 2.79 -13.59 -5.64
N LEU A 320 3.19 -13.67 -6.92
CA LEU A 320 2.28 -13.71 -8.08
C LEU A 320 1.25 -14.87 -8.03
N PRO A 321 1.60 -16.12 -7.64
CA PRO A 321 0.63 -17.20 -7.57
C PRO A 321 -0.54 -16.90 -6.63
N LEU A 322 -0.30 -16.25 -5.47
CA LEU A 322 -1.37 -15.83 -4.57
C LEU A 322 -2.26 -14.75 -5.18
N VAL A 323 -1.67 -13.81 -5.90
CA VAL A 323 -2.44 -12.75 -6.59
C VAL A 323 -3.28 -13.34 -7.73
N ILE A 324 -2.76 -14.33 -8.48
CA ILE A 324 -3.51 -15.09 -9.49
C ILE A 324 -4.70 -15.81 -8.83
N ARG A 325 -4.47 -16.47 -7.69
CA ARG A 325 -5.51 -17.14 -6.91
C ARG A 325 -6.65 -16.19 -6.59
N TYR A 326 -6.37 -15.04 -5.99
CA TYR A 326 -7.38 -14.04 -5.66
C TYR A 326 -8.10 -13.48 -6.89
N THR A 327 -7.37 -13.26 -7.99
CA THR A 327 -7.94 -12.80 -9.26
C THR A 327 -9.01 -13.77 -9.78
N LEU A 328 -8.69 -15.07 -9.82
CA LEU A 328 -9.59 -16.11 -10.33
C LEU A 328 -10.72 -16.40 -9.34
N GLU A 329 -10.45 -16.54 -8.03
CA GLU A 329 -11.50 -16.77 -7.02
C GLU A 329 -12.57 -15.68 -7.02
N VAL A 330 -12.19 -14.42 -7.23
CA VAL A 330 -13.16 -13.32 -7.34
C VAL A 330 -13.90 -13.39 -8.67
N ALA A 331 -13.18 -13.51 -9.77
CA ALA A 331 -13.79 -13.48 -11.09
C ALA A 331 -14.80 -14.63 -11.31
N GLU A 332 -14.51 -15.83 -10.80
CA GLU A 332 -15.40 -16.98 -10.85
C GLU A 332 -16.70 -16.80 -10.06
N GLY A 333 -16.66 -15.95 -9.03
CA GLY A 333 -17.85 -15.66 -8.21
C GLY A 333 -18.91 -14.78 -8.89
N TYR A 334 -18.62 -14.23 -10.09
CA TYR A 334 -19.48 -13.25 -10.75
C TYR A 334 -19.68 -13.59 -12.24
N PRO A 335 -20.92 -13.85 -12.67
CA PRO A 335 -21.23 -14.15 -14.08
C PRO A 335 -20.75 -13.06 -15.06
N GLU A 336 -20.68 -11.81 -14.61
CA GLU A 336 -20.21 -10.68 -15.39
C GLU A 336 -18.75 -10.82 -15.84
N PHE A 337 -17.97 -11.64 -15.15
CA PHE A 337 -16.55 -11.89 -15.45
C PHE A 337 -16.28 -13.26 -16.06
N ALA A 338 -17.32 -13.99 -16.49
CA ALA A 338 -17.19 -15.36 -17.03
C ALA A 338 -16.24 -15.41 -18.23
N ASP A 339 -16.38 -14.48 -19.18
CA ASP A 339 -15.52 -14.44 -20.37
C ASP A 339 -14.07 -14.13 -20.02
N PHE A 340 -13.84 -13.22 -19.07
CA PHE A 340 -12.49 -12.94 -18.55
C PHE A 340 -11.89 -14.15 -17.85
N THR A 341 -12.66 -14.83 -17.01
CA THR A 341 -12.22 -16.04 -16.29
C THR A 341 -11.84 -17.15 -17.26
N TYR A 342 -12.69 -17.41 -18.25
CA TYR A 342 -12.44 -18.39 -19.30
C TYR A 342 -11.15 -18.05 -20.08
N TRP A 343 -11.06 -16.80 -20.55
CA TRP A 343 -9.88 -16.34 -21.28
C TRP A 343 -8.59 -16.43 -20.44
N PHE A 344 -8.61 -16.00 -19.16
CA PHE A 344 -7.43 -16.07 -18.29
C PHE A 344 -6.96 -17.53 -18.12
N ARG A 345 -7.88 -18.45 -17.87
CA ARG A 345 -7.58 -19.87 -17.70
C ARG A 345 -7.05 -20.52 -18.97
N GLU A 346 -7.62 -20.21 -20.13
CA GLU A 346 -7.25 -20.83 -21.39
C GLU A 346 -5.99 -20.23 -22.02
N LYS A 347 -5.71 -18.94 -21.78
CA LYS A 347 -4.62 -18.23 -22.47
C LYS A 347 -3.46 -17.86 -21.56
N LEU A 348 -3.72 -17.35 -20.37
CA LEU A 348 -2.66 -16.83 -19.51
C LEU A 348 -2.15 -17.85 -18.50
N LEU A 349 -3.03 -18.64 -17.88
CA LEU A 349 -2.62 -19.61 -16.87
C LEU A 349 -1.61 -20.64 -17.38
N PRO A 350 -1.76 -21.24 -18.57
CA PRO A 350 -0.75 -22.15 -19.11
C PRO A 350 0.62 -21.51 -19.35
N LEU A 351 0.66 -20.18 -19.59
CA LEU A 351 1.91 -19.43 -19.72
C LEU A 351 2.53 -19.14 -18.35
N CYS A 352 1.70 -18.88 -17.33
CA CYS A 352 2.18 -18.74 -15.96
C CYS A 352 2.83 -20.06 -15.48
N GLU A 353 2.21 -21.20 -15.75
CA GLU A 353 2.69 -22.53 -15.37
C GLU A 353 4.07 -22.90 -15.97
N GLN A 354 4.47 -22.23 -17.03
CA GLN A 354 5.79 -22.41 -17.66
C GLN A 354 6.89 -21.53 -17.06
N GLN A 355 6.56 -20.65 -16.12
CA GLN A 355 7.51 -19.71 -15.55
C GLN A 355 8.23 -20.28 -14.32
N ASP A 356 9.50 -19.98 -14.15
CA ASP A 356 10.31 -20.43 -13.00
C ASP A 356 9.80 -19.95 -11.63
N TRP A 357 9.06 -18.84 -11.61
CA TRP A 357 8.46 -18.28 -10.40
C TRP A 357 7.12 -18.93 -10.03
N TYR A 358 6.53 -19.72 -10.93
CA TYR A 358 5.20 -20.27 -10.70
C TYR A 358 5.21 -21.39 -9.67
N ASN A 359 4.27 -21.31 -8.76
CA ASN A 359 3.83 -22.40 -7.89
C ASN A 359 2.32 -22.54 -8.09
N ASP A 360 1.76 -23.71 -7.79
CA ASP A 360 0.34 -23.95 -7.94
C ASP A 360 -0.48 -22.86 -7.21
N TYR A 361 -1.16 -22.03 -8.01
CA TYR A 361 -1.94 -20.92 -7.47
C TYR A 361 -3.07 -21.38 -6.55
N GLN A 362 -3.59 -22.62 -6.74
CA GLN A 362 -4.70 -23.14 -5.93
C GLN A 362 -4.30 -23.39 -4.48
N THR A 363 -3.02 -23.63 -4.22
CA THR A 363 -2.47 -23.83 -2.88
C THR A 363 -1.66 -22.62 -2.39
N ALA A 364 -1.49 -21.60 -3.22
CA ALA A 364 -0.72 -20.42 -2.85
C ALA A 364 -1.30 -19.73 -1.62
N GLY A 365 -0.46 -19.46 -0.64
CA GLY A 365 -0.83 -18.82 0.64
C GLY A 365 -1.39 -19.77 1.69
N GLU A 366 -1.33 -21.10 1.47
CA GLU A 366 -1.68 -22.11 2.48
C GLU A 366 -0.49 -22.46 3.37
#